data_3bb87eaebb502acdda116ca6e6225bf4
#
_entry.id   3bb87eaebb502acdda116ca6e6225bf4
#
_cell.length_a   1.000
_cell.length_b   1.000
_cell.length_c   1.000
_cell.angle_alpha   90.00
_cell.angle_beta   90.00
_cell.angle_gamma   90.00
#
_symmetry.space_group_name_H-M   'P 1'
#
loop_
_entity.id
_entity.type
_entity.pdbx_description
1 polymer ?
#
loop_
_entity_poly.entity_id
_entity_poly.type
_entity_poly.pdbx_seq_one_letter_code
_entity_poly.pdbx_strand_id
1 'polypeptide(L)'
;GDLSMKLQFKKQAYQTNAVNAVVDCFIGQPNTSGIQYRVDPGRAQQGQQSINYGDQSAGFKNSDVLVNVLENIQKVQQQQNLNVSQELTQHKSPCNINLSVEMETGTGKTYVYIKTMLELNKRYGWSKFIIVVPSIAIREGIYKSLQITQDHFLEEYGKKVRSFIYNSKKLDEITSYSSDGGINVMIINSQAFNARGKDARRIYEELDGFGSRRPIDVIKANKPILILDEPQKLEGEIKKPSQTIKALKEFNPLFAIRYSATHKIEYNKVHRLDALDAYNQKLVKKINVRGITVKGMGGIDAHLHLRLINVAKGKNPTAKIEIDKKFKSEIKPMDCVIHAGDNLYDTSNEVEAYKDGFVVTEIDARTNTVTFSNGVVVEAGKPNGEVDGMVLRRIQIRETIRAHFEKERTLFSQGIKVLSLFFIDSVAKYRDYEAVDSKGDYARIFEEEYEQYLSSPDDLNFDPKYQEYLDNIKTDKTHNGYFSVDKKGKSIDPKVSARGENAGTSDDVDAYDLILKDKE
;
A
#
# COMPACT_ATOMS: atom_id res chain seq x y z
N GLY A 1 -24.42 6.68 31.46
CA GLY A 1 -24.53 7.40 30.21
C GLY A 1 -23.24 7.32 29.46
N ASP A 2 -23.22 6.53 28.39
CA ASP A 2 -22.09 6.41 27.48
C ASP A 2 -21.78 7.80 26.89
N LEU A 3 -20.68 8.39 27.33
CA LEU A 3 -20.04 9.51 26.64
C LEU A 3 -19.30 8.93 25.41
N SER A 4 -20.05 8.61 24.36
CA SER A 4 -19.42 8.32 23.07
C SER A 4 -18.69 9.58 22.64
N MET A 5 -17.38 9.51 22.61
CA MET A 5 -16.50 10.62 22.19
C MET A 5 -16.78 10.89 20.71
N LYS A 6 -17.51 11.98 20.42
CA LYS A 6 -17.83 12.38 19.04
C LYS A 6 -16.57 12.97 18.40
N LEU A 7 -16.09 12.34 17.35
CA LEU A 7 -14.95 12.85 16.60
C LEU A 7 -15.31 14.18 15.92
N GLN A 8 -14.55 15.21 16.19
CA GLN A 8 -14.69 16.51 15.54
C GLN A 8 -13.66 16.66 14.44
N PHE A 9 -14.11 16.88 13.22
CA PHE A 9 -13.25 17.10 12.06
C PHE A 9 -13.04 18.61 11.85
N LYS A 10 -11.78 19.02 11.88
CA LYS A 10 -11.41 20.41 11.58
C LYS A 10 -11.36 20.60 10.07
N LYS A 11 -12.01 21.63 9.54
CA LYS A 11 -11.89 22.03 8.13
C LYS A 11 -10.49 22.54 7.86
N GLN A 12 -9.79 21.89 6.94
CA GLN A 12 -8.44 22.26 6.52
C GLN A 12 -8.48 22.94 5.15
N ALA A 13 -7.81 24.08 5.03
CA ALA A 13 -7.81 24.86 3.79
C ALA A 13 -7.25 24.08 2.60
N TYR A 14 -6.16 23.32 2.80
CA TYR A 14 -5.56 22.51 1.75
C TYR A 14 -6.47 21.38 1.25
N GLN A 15 -7.29 20.79 2.14
CA GLN A 15 -8.29 19.78 1.77
C GLN A 15 -9.42 20.40 0.97
N THR A 16 -9.90 21.57 1.38
CA THR A 16 -10.92 22.33 0.65
C THR A 16 -10.41 22.71 -0.76
N ASN A 17 -9.15 23.11 -0.87
CA ASN A 17 -8.53 23.43 -2.14
C ASN A 17 -8.46 22.19 -3.07
N ALA A 18 -8.09 21.03 -2.54
CA ALA A 18 -8.07 19.77 -3.30
C ALA A 18 -9.47 19.37 -3.80
N VAL A 19 -10.50 19.52 -2.96
CA VAL A 19 -11.90 19.28 -3.35
C VAL A 19 -12.33 20.23 -4.46
N ASN A 20 -12.12 21.52 -4.30
CA ASN A 20 -12.51 22.53 -5.28
C ASN A 20 -11.78 22.34 -6.60
N ALA A 21 -10.49 21.98 -6.60
CA ALA A 21 -9.74 21.72 -7.82
C ALA A 21 -10.38 20.65 -8.71
N VAL A 22 -10.98 19.62 -8.12
CA VAL A 22 -11.72 18.59 -8.87
C VAL A 22 -13.09 19.11 -9.32
N VAL A 23 -13.84 19.70 -8.40
CA VAL A 23 -15.23 20.09 -8.64
C VAL A 23 -15.32 21.22 -9.66
N ASP A 24 -14.38 22.14 -9.66
CA ASP A 24 -14.31 23.28 -10.57
C ASP A 24 -13.98 22.87 -12.03
N CYS A 25 -13.46 21.65 -12.25
CA CYS A 25 -13.32 21.10 -13.60
C CYS A 25 -14.65 20.96 -14.34
N PHE A 26 -15.77 21.01 -13.64
CA PHE A 26 -17.11 20.84 -14.18
C PHE A 26 -17.99 22.11 -14.06
N ILE A 27 -17.39 23.26 -13.83
CA ILE A 27 -18.14 24.53 -13.79
C ILE A 27 -18.97 24.71 -15.05
N GLY A 28 -20.24 25.08 -14.86
CA GLY A 28 -21.22 25.22 -15.92
C GLY A 28 -22.06 23.95 -16.18
N GLN A 29 -21.69 22.82 -15.57
CA GLN A 29 -22.51 21.60 -15.63
C GLN A 29 -23.85 21.84 -14.91
N PRO A 30 -24.99 21.56 -15.58
CA PRO A 30 -26.30 21.71 -14.95
C PRO A 30 -26.49 20.70 -13.84
N ASN A 31 -27.18 21.12 -12.78
CA ASN A 31 -27.60 20.22 -11.71
C ASN A 31 -28.82 19.42 -12.15
N THR A 32 -28.62 18.16 -12.44
CA THR A 32 -29.65 17.21 -12.87
C THR A 32 -29.65 16.02 -11.93
N SER A 33 -30.27 16.17 -10.78
CA SER A 33 -30.46 15.09 -9.82
C SER A 33 -31.65 14.21 -10.21
N GLY A 34 -31.55 12.91 -9.90
CA GLY A 34 -32.66 11.99 -10.02
C GLY A 34 -33.02 11.54 -11.44
N ILE A 35 -32.05 11.50 -12.38
CA ILE A 35 -32.28 10.92 -13.70
C ILE A 35 -32.52 9.42 -13.56
N GLN A 36 -33.73 9.00 -13.85
CA GLN A 36 -34.12 7.59 -13.88
C GLN A 36 -33.80 6.98 -15.24
N TYR A 37 -33.46 5.72 -15.23
CA TYR A 37 -33.37 4.88 -16.42
C TYR A 37 -34.16 3.60 -16.22
N ARG A 38 -34.59 3.00 -17.31
CA ARG A 38 -35.16 1.66 -17.30
C ARG A 38 -34.16 0.69 -17.87
N VAL A 39 -33.95 -0.42 -17.20
CA VAL A 39 -33.14 -1.51 -17.74
C VAL A 39 -34.02 -2.34 -18.65
N ASP A 40 -33.60 -2.49 -19.91
CA ASP A 40 -34.23 -3.46 -20.80
C ASP A 40 -33.95 -4.86 -20.23
N PRO A 41 -35.00 -5.69 -19.97
CA PRO A 41 -34.85 -7.00 -19.34
C PRO A 41 -34.18 -8.07 -20.21
N GLY A 42 -33.38 -7.67 -21.18
CA GLY A 42 -32.60 -8.55 -22.03
C GLY A 42 -33.13 -8.63 -23.45
N ARG A 43 -32.27 -9.00 -24.40
CA ARG A 43 -32.61 -9.21 -25.79
C ARG A 43 -33.63 -10.33 -25.88
N ALA A 44 -34.88 -9.99 -26.18
CA ALA A 44 -35.81 -10.98 -26.68
C ALA A 44 -35.17 -11.65 -27.92
N GLN A 45 -34.99 -12.95 -27.88
CA GLN A 45 -34.60 -13.71 -29.08
C GLN A 45 -35.59 -13.34 -30.18
N GLN A 46 -35.09 -13.04 -31.36
CA GLN A 46 -35.93 -12.69 -32.51
C GLN A 46 -37.07 -13.71 -32.67
N GLY A 47 -38.31 -13.26 -32.45
CA GLY A 47 -39.51 -14.07 -32.64
C GLY A 47 -40.37 -14.31 -31.39
N GLN A 48 -39.99 -13.92 -30.19
CA GLN A 48 -40.88 -13.93 -29.03
C GLN A 48 -41.43 -12.54 -28.76
N GLN A 49 -42.77 -12.41 -28.79
CA GLN A 49 -43.47 -11.22 -28.32
C GLN A 49 -43.09 -11.01 -26.86
N SER A 50 -42.53 -9.84 -26.53
CA SER A 50 -42.25 -9.45 -25.17
C SER A 50 -43.54 -9.47 -24.34
N ILE A 51 -43.70 -10.47 -23.50
CA ILE A 51 -44.70 -10.43 -22.44
C ILE A 51 -44.27 -9.31 -21.52
N ASN A 52 -45.02 -8.22 -21.45
CA ASN A 52 -44.85 -7.13 -20.51
C ASN A 52 -44.97 -7.67 -19.09
N TYR A 53 -43.90 -8.15 -18.49
CA TYR A 53 -43.81 -8.27 -17.06
C TYR A 53 -43.58 -6.89 -16.48
N GLY A 54 -44.57 -6.39 -15.77
CA GLY A 54 -44.65 -5.02 -15.24
C GLY A 54 -43.73 -4.69 -14.09
N ASP A 55 -42.52 -5.18 -14.11
CA ASP A 55 -41.51 -4.83 -13.09
C ASP A 55 -40.16 -4.55 -13.75
N GLN A 56 -40.15 -3.49 -14.53
CA GLN A 56 -38.91 -2.91 -15.01
C GLN A 56 -38.25 -2.20 -13.83
N SER A 57 -37.19 -2.79 -13.30
CA SER A 57 -36.40 -2.15 -12.23
C SER A 57 -35.87 -0.82 -12.74
N ALA A 58 -36.52 0.27 -12.32
CA ALA A 58 -36.04 1.62 -12.55
C ALA A 58 -34.80 1.87 -11.71
N GLY A 59 -33.75 2.37 -12.33
CA GLY A 59 -32.53 2.80 -11.63
C GLY A 59 -32.27 4.28 -11.85
N PHE A 60 -31.32 4.81 -11.09
CA PHE A 60 -30.83 6.18 -11.23
C PHE A 60 -29.45 6.15 -11.88
N LYS A 61 -29.21 7.07 -12.80
CA LYS A 61 -27.92 7.25 -13.46
C LYS A 61 -27.39 8.67 -13.29
N ASN A 62 -26.08 8.80 -13.34
CA ASN A 62 -25.45 10.11 -13.45
C ASN A 62 -25.75 10.73 -14.83
N SER A 63 -26.01 12.03 -14.85
CA SER A 63 -26.16 12.81 -16.08
C SER A 63 -24.84 12.88 -16.86
N ASP A 64 -24.90 12.99 -18.17
CA ASP A 64 -23.73 13.17 -19.00
C ASP A 64 -23.04 14.51 -18.71
N VAL A 65 -21.73 14.55 -18.93
CA VAL A 65 -20.95 15.77 -18.84
C VAL A 65 -21.21 16.60 -20.10
N LEU A 66 -21.73 17.82 -19.94
CA LEU A 66 -22.15 18.70 -21.03
C LEU A 66 -21.22 19.91 -21.23
N VAL A 67 -20.27 20.14 -20.31
CA VAL A 67 -19.35 21.28 -20.36
C VAL A 67 -18.05 20.94 -21.07
N ASN A 68 -17.32 21.98 -21.49
CA ASN A 68 -15.95 21.83 -21.98
C ASN A 68 -14.99 21.61 -20.81
N VAL A 69 -14.83 20.32 -20.41
CA VAL A 69 -14.01 19.93 -19.27
C VAL A 69 -12.54 20.30 -19.46
N LEU A 70 -12.00 20.20 -20.68
CA LEU A 70 -10.61 20.55 -20.94
C LEU A 70 -10.31 22.01 -20.61
N GLU A 71 -11.17 22.92 -21.04
CA GLU A 71 -11.02 24.35 -20.74
C GLU A 71 -11.06 24.62 -19.22
N ASN A 72 -11.99 23.97 -18.52
CA ASN A 72 -12.07 24.09 -17.06
C ASN A 72 -10.84 23.51 -16.37
N ILE A 73 -10.35 22.34 -16.79
CA ILE A 73 -9.10 21.75 -16.29
C ILE A 73 -7.94 22.72 -16.46
N GLN A 74 -7.80 23.32 -17.65
CA GLN A 74 -6.73 24.28 -17.93
C GLN A 74 -6.79 25.49 -16.98
N LYS A 75 -7.98 26.02 -16.71
CA LYS A 75 -8.20 27.11 -15.75
C LYS A 75 -7.78 26.70 -14.34
N VAL A 76 -8.19 25.51 -13.88
CA VAL A 76 -7.82 24.98 -12.57
C VAL A 76 -6.31 24.77 -12.48
N GLN A 77 -5.67 24.21 -13.50
CA GLN A 77 -4.23 23.98 -13.53
C GLN A 77 -3.45 25.31 -13.47
N GLN A 78 -3.90 26.33 -14.17
CA GLN A 78 -3.29 27.68 -14.08
C GLN A 78 -3.41 28.25 -12.65
N GLN A 79 -4.57 28.13 -12.02
CA GLN A 79 -4.79 28.58 -10.63
C GLN A 79 -3.93 27.83 -9.62
N GLN A 80 -3.67 26.55 -9.87
CA GLN A 80 -2.82 25.70 -9.04
C GLN A 80 -1.33 25.76 -9.39
N ASN A 81 -0.93 26.57 -10.35
CA ASN A 81 0.44 26.65 -10.89
C ASN A 81 0.97 25.28 -11.38
N LEU A 82 0.12 24.53 -12.06
CA LEU A 82 0.44 23.23 -12.65
C LEU A 82 0.64 23.35 -14.18
N ASN A 83 1.28 22.33 -14.75
CA ASN A 83 1.40 22.21 -16.19
C ASN A 83 0.02 22.07 -16.83
N VAL A 84 -0.23 22.85 -17.89
CA VAL A 84 -1.53 22.90 -18.57
C VAL A 84 -1.67 21.73 -19.53
N SER A 85 -2.75 20.97 -19.38
CA SER A 85 -3.09 19.84 -20.26
C SER A 85 -3.46 20.32 -21.65
N GLN A 86 -3.04 19.57 -22.69
CA GLN A 86 -3.34 19.87 -24.08
C GLN A 86 -4.58 19.12 -24.58
N GLU A 87 -4.86 17.95 -24.00
CA GLU A 87 -5.95 17.06 -24.41
C GLU A 87 -6.52 16.28 -23.20
N LEU A 88 -7.77 15.85 -23.31
CA LEU A 88 -8.42 15.01 -22.29
C LEU A 88 -8.06 13.54 -22.42
N THR A 89 -8.02 13.06 -23.68
CA THR A 89 -7.89 11.64 -23.98
C THR A 89 -6.45 11.22 -23.82
N GLN A 90 -6.21 10.40 -22.83
CA GLN A 90 -4.97 9.69 -22.68
C GLN A 90 -5.20 8.22 -23.01
N HIS A 91 -4.40 7.69 -23.93
CA HIS A 91 -4.49 6.29 -24.33
C HIS A 91 -4.50 5.36 -23.12
N LYS A 92 -5.42 4.38 -23.12
CA LYS A 92 -5.47 3.28 -22.14
C LYS A 92 -6.04 3.61 -20.77
N SER A 93 -6.81 4.67 -20.64
CA SER A 93 -7.64 4.96 -19.47
C SER A 93 -9.02 4.28 -19.57
N PRO A 94 -9.72 4.05 -18.43
CA PRO A 94 -11.07 3.48 -18.44
C PRO A 94 -12.13 4.40 -19.10
N CYS A 95 -11.86 5.70 -19.21
CA CYS A 95 -12.76 6.70 -19.78
C CYS A 95 -11.98 7.90 -20.35
N ASN A 96 -12.66 8.82 -21.00
CA ASN A 96 -12.04 9.96 -21.66
C ASN A 96 -11.62 11.07 -20.68
N ILE A 97 -12.40 11.30 -19.63
CA ILE A 97 -12.14 12.35 -18.64
C ILE A 97 -11.44 11.70 -17.44
N ASN A 98 -10.20 12.10 -17.21
CA ASN A 98 -9.36 11.59 -16.13
C ASN A 98 -8.70 12.75 -15.41
N LEU A 99 -8.79 12.75 -14.08
CA LEU A 99 -8.19 13.76 -13.22
C LEU A 99 -7.22 13.10 -12.24
N SER A 100 -6.07 13.70 -12.01
CA SER A 100 -5.11 13.27 -11.00
C SER A 100 -5.02 14.31 -9.88
N VAL A 101 -5.15 13.84 -8.65
CA VAL A 101 -4.98 14.59 -7.41
C VAL A 101 -3.80 14.00 -6.67
N GLU A 102 -2.72 14.76 -6.55
CA GLU A 102 -1.54 14.37 -5.81
C GLU A 102 -1.64 14.90 -4.39
N MET A 103 -1.65 13.99 -3.43
CA MET A 103 -1.68 14.32 -2.00
C MET A 103 -0.79 13.35 -1.24
N GLU A 104 0.06 13.89 -0.38
CA GLU A 104 0.96 13.10 0.46
C GLU A 104 0.20 12.17 1.41
N THR A 105 0.83 11.05 1.76
CA THR A 105 0.29 10.09 2.72
C THR A 105 0.07 10.77 4.08
N GLY A 106 -1.07 10.50 4.71
CA GLY A 106 -1.42 11.08 6.01
C GLY A 106 -2.03 12.49 5.95
N THR A 107 -2.25 13.07 4.76
CA THR A 107 -2.91 14.39 4.60
C THR A 107 -4.44 14.31 4.49
N GLY A 108 -5.02 13.11 4.58
CA GLY A 108 -6.47 12.91 4.57
C GLY A 108 -7.07 12.73 3.17
N LYS A 109 -6.40 12.03 2.26
CA LYS A 109 -6.93 11.69 0.91
C LYS A 109 -8.36 11.16 0.95
N THR A 110 -8.62 10.21 1.86
CA THR A 110 -9.96 9.60 2.01
C THR A 110 -11.03 10.63 2.37
N TYR A 111 -10.76 11.51 3.31
CA TYR A 111 -11.67 12.60 3.66
C TYR A 111 -11.93 13.52 2.46
N VAL A 112 -10.87 13.85 1.70
CA VAL A 112 -10.97 14.72 0.52
C VAL A 112 -11.86 14.11 -0.55
N TYR A 113 -11.67 12.84 -0.92
CA TYR A 113 -12.52 12.29 -1.97
C TYR A 113 -13.96 11.99 -1.51
N ILE A 114 -14.21 11.71 -0.22
CA ILE A 114 -15.57 11.62 0.30
C ILE A 114 -16.26 13.00 0.20
N LYS A 115 -15.58 14.06 0.60
CA LYS A 115 -16.09 15.42 0.46
C LYS A 115 -16.28 15.83 -0.99
N THR A 116 -15.39 15.40 -1.88
CA THR A 116 -15.51 15.63 -3.34
C THR A 116 -16.78 14.99 -3.89
N MET A 117 -17.13 13.76 -3.50
CA MET A 117 -18.39 13.12 -3.91
C MET A 117 -19.61 13.94 -3.47
N LEU A 118 -19.61 14.45 -2.24
CA LEU A 118 -20.68 15.28 -1.71
C LEU A 118 -20.80 16.63 -2.44
N GLU A 119 -19.68 17.28 -2.73
CA GLU A 119 -19.67 18.53 -3.50
C GLU A 119 -20.12 18.33 -4.96
N LEU A 120 -19.69 17.24 -5.61
CA LEU A 120 -20.15 16.88 -6.95
C LEU A 120 -21.67 16.63 -6.98
N ASN A 121 -22.21 15.96 -5.95
CA ASN A 121 -23.64 15.78 -5.80
C ASN A 121 -24.36 17.12 -5.54
N LYS A 122 -23.84 17.94 -4.65
CA LYS A 122 -24.45 19.25 -4.32
C LYS A 122 -24.53 20.17 -5.52
N ARG A 123 -23.45 20.24 -6.32
CA ARG A 123 -23.35 21.18 -7.45
C ARG A 123 -23.99 20.64 -8.73
N TYR A 124 -23.82 19.32 -9.00
CA TYR A 124 -24.17 18.74 -10.31
C TYR A 124 -25.19 17.61 -10.26
N GLY A 125 -25.56 17.16 -9.06
CA GLY A 125 -26.56 16.11 -8.86
C GLY A 125 -26.05 14.69 -9.05
N TRP A 126 -24.78 14.49 -9.36
CA TRP A 126 -24.19 13.15 -9.51
C TRP A 126 -24.22 12.37 -8.21
N SER A 127 -24.66 11.12 -8.27
CA SER A 127 -24.96 10.33 -7.06
C SER A 127 -24.40 8.91 -7.05
N LYS A 128 -23.87 8.43 -8.16
CA LYS A 128 -23.35 7.06 -8.28
C LYS A 128 -21.82 7.05 -8.37
N PHE A 129 -21.18 6.47 -7.36
CA PHE A 129 -19.72 6.46 -7.23
C PHE A 129 -19.22 5.04 -6.97
N ILE A 130 -18.04 4.72 -7.49
CA ILE A 130 -17.33 3.48 -7.22
C ILE A 130 -15.91 3.82 -6.79
N ILE A 131 -15.50 3.37 -5.62
CA ILE A 131 -14.13 3.47 -5.13
C ILE A 131 -13.43 2.14 -5.42
N VAL A 132 -12.37 2.21 -6.23
CA VAL A 132 -11.55 1.06 -6.61
C VAL A 132 -10.24 1.10 -5.83
N VAL A 133 -9.93 0.02 -5.16
CA VAL A 133 -8.76 -0.08 -4.28
C VAL A 133 -7.88 -1.28 -4.64
N PRO A 134 -6.57 -1.22 -4.37
CA PRO A 134 -5.65 -2.31 -4.70
C PRO A 134 -5.69 -3.48 -3.71
N SER A 135 -6.18 -3.27 -2.47
CA SER A 135 -6.13 -4.30 -1.42
C SER A 135 -7.36 -4.29 -0.52
N ILE A 136 -7.60 -5.42 0.14
CA ILE A 136 -8.68 -5.59 1.11
C ILE A 136 -8.50 -4.66 2.31
N ALA A 137 -7.28 -4.47 2.79
CA ALA A 137 -7.00 -3.61 3.93
C ALA A 137 -7.37 -2.14 3.68
N ILE A 138 -7.02 -1.62 2.50
CA ILE A 138 -7.42 -0.26 2.09
C ILE A 138 -8.94 -0.17 1.97
N ARG A 139 -9.59 -1.22 1.44
CA ARG A 139 -11.05 -1.31 1.33
C ARG A 139 -11.75 -1.16 2.67
N GLU A 140 -11.34 -1.93 3.68
CA GLU A 140 -11.89 -1.87 5.03
C GLU A 140 -11.64 -0.51 5.69
N GLY A 141 -10.44 0.04 5.53
CA GLY A 141 -10.10 1.38 6.03
C GLY A 141 -10.97 2.49 5.45
N ILE A 142 -11.28 2.42 4.15
CA ILE A 142 -12.17 3.37 3.48
C ILE A 142 -13.61 3.21 3.97
N TYR A 143 -14.09 1.98 4.08
CA TYR A 143 -15.42 1.71 4.58
C TYR A 143 -15.61 2.27 6.00
N LYS A 144 -14.64 2.02 6.88
CA LYS A 144 -14.62 2.59 8.24
C LYS A 144 -14.58 4.13 8.20
N SER A 145 -13.80 4.73 7.31
CA SER A 145 -13.74 6.19 7.16
C SER A 145 -15.09 6.79 6.74
N LEU A 146 -15.80 6.14 5.81
CA LEU A 146 -17.15 6.54 5.42
C LEU A 146 -18.12 6.50 6.60
N GLN A 147 -18.03 5.49 7.46
CA GLN A 147 -18.86 5.37 8.65
C GLN A 147 -18.53 6.46 9.69
N ILE A 148 -17.25 6.66 9.99
CA ILE A 148 -16.79 7.63 11.00
C ILE A 148 -17.14 9.08 10.59
N THR A 149 -17.04 9.39 9.30
CA THR A 149 -17.30 10.74 8.79
C THR A 149 -18.78 11.00 8.50
N GLN A 150 -19.65 10.01 8.64
CA GLN A 150 -21.05 10.10 8.24
C GLN A 150 -21.82 11.24 8.93
N ASP A 151 -21.71 11.35 10.25
CA ASP A 151 -22.40 12.38 11.02
C ASP A 151 -21.85 13.77 10.70
N HIS A 152 -20.53 13.89 10.56
CA HIS A 152 -19.89 15.14 10.19
C HIS A 152 -20.40 15.66 8.83
N PHE A 153 -20.46 14.81 7.83
CA PHE A 153 -20.96 15.21 6.51
C PHE A 153 -22.49 15.35 6.46
N LEU A 154 -23.22 14.60 7.26
CA LEU A 154 -24.66 14.81 7.40
C LEU A 154 -24.97 16.21 7.96
N GLU A 155 -24.22 16.68 8.96
CA GLU A 155 -24.35 18.04 9.49
C GLU A 155 -24.00 19.12 8.45
N GLU A 156 -22.98 18.88 7.62
CA GLU A 156 -22.53 19.87 6.62
C GLU A 156 -23.39 19.91 5.34
N TYR A 157 -23.85 18.75 4.87
CA TYR A 157 -24.54 18.62 3.58
C TYR A 157 -26.03 18.29 3.68
N GLY A 158 -26.51 17.90 4.85
CA GLY A 158 -27.90 17.46 5.04
C GLY A 158 -28.24 16.16 4.30
N LYS A 159 -27.23 15.42 3.84
CA LYS A 159 -27.38 14.20 3.06
C LYS A 159 -26.52 13.09 3.62
N LYS A 160 -27.06 11.87 3.59
CA LYS A 160 -26.37 10.67 4.02
C LYS A 160 -25.78 9.95 2.81
N VAL A 161 -24.51 9.55 2.93
CA VAL A 161 -23.85 8.68 1.95
C VAL A 161 -24.16 7.23 2.31
N ARG A 162 -24.74 6.49 1.38
CA ARG A 162 -24.90 5.03 1.51
C ARG A 162 -23.71 4.35 0.87
N SER A 163 -23.04 3.48 1.62
CA SER A 163 -21.86 2.78 1.15
C SER A 163 -21.94 1.30 1.47
N PHE A 164 -21.41 0.48 0.58
CA PHE A 164 -21.26 -0.95 0.78
C PHE A 164 -19.99 -1.46 0.10
N ILE A 165 -19.52 -2.59 0.60
CA ILE A 165 -18.39 -3.33 0.00
C ILE A 165 -18.96 -4.35 -0.98
N TYR A 166 -18.50 -4.32 -2.23
CA TYR A 166 -18.92 -5.31 -3.23
C TYR A 166 -18.66 -6.75 -2.74
N ASN A 167 -19.70 -7.55 -2.81
CA ASN A 167 -19.66 -8.97 -2.48
C ASN A 167 -20.45 -9.77 -3.51
N SER A 168 -19.78 -10.69 -4.20
CA SER A 168 -20.39 -11.56 -5.21
C SER A 168 -21.54 -12.45 -4.70
N LYS A 169 -21.66 -12.59 -3.36
CA LYS A 169 -22.73 -13.35 -2.70
C LYS A 169 -23.92 -12.48 -2.26
N LYS A 170 -23.79 -11.14 -2.29
CA LYS A 170 -24.82 -10.18 -1.85
C LYS A 170 -25.13 -9.18 -2.96
N LEU A 171 -25.69 -9.65 -4.07
CA LEU A 171 -25.94 -8.84 -5.25
C LEU A 171 -27.16 -7.91 -5.13
N ASP A 172 -28.02 -8.13 -4.13
CA ASP A 172 -29.10 -7.23 -3.74
C ASP A 172 -28.60 -5.83 -3.37
N GLU A 173 -27.40 -5.71 -2.84
CA GLU A 173 -26.76 -4.41 -2.58
C GLU A 173 -26.51 -3.60 -3.88
N ILE A 174 -26.22 -4.26 -5.01
CA ILE A 174 -26.10 -3.59 -6.32
C ILE A 174 -27.47 -3.09 -6.79
N THR A 175 -28.52 -3.86 -6.58
CA THR A 175 -29.89 -3.43 -6.90
C THR A 175 -30.27 -2.21 -6.08
N SER A 176 -30.00 -2.23 -4.78
CA SER A 176 -30.24 -1.09 -3.88
C SER A 176 -29.42 0.14 -4.29
N TYR A 177 -28.14 -0.06 -4.62
CA TYR A 177 -27.26 1.00 -5.15
C TYR A 177 -27.84 1.66 -6.41
N SER A 178 -28.38 0.88 -7.32
CA SER A 178 -28.97 1.37 -8.57
C SER A 178 -30.31 2.05 -8.35
N SER A 179 -31.19 1.49 -7.54
CA SER A 179 -32.58 1.95 -7.36
C SER A 179 -32.75 3.12 -6.39
N ASP A 180 -31.76 3.44 -5.58
CA ASP A 180 -31.80 4.58 -4.66
C ASP A 180 -31.36 5.88 -5.33
N GLY A 181 -32.16 6.93 -5.20
CA GLY A 181 -31.89 8.27 -5.76
C GLY A 181 -30.86 9.07 -4.99
N GLY A 182 -30.43 8.62 -3.80
CA GLY A 182 -29.42 9.27 -2.97
C GLY A 182 -28.00 9.02 -3.41
N ILE A 183 -27.04 9.51 -2.60
CA ILE A 183 -25.60 9.31 -2.84
C ILE A 183 -25.25 7.88 -2.45
N ASN A 184 -24.81 7.09 -3.42
CA ASN A 184 -24.44 5.70 -3.25
C ASN A 184 -23.00 5.46 -3.68
N VAL A 185 -22.27 4.73 -2.85
CA VAL A 185 -20.84 4.41 -3.04
C VAL A 185 -20.63 2.90 -2.92
N MET A 186 -20.16 2.30 -3.99
CA MET A 186 -19.68 0.92 -3.97
C MET A 186 -18.17 0.91 -3.81
N ILE A 187 -17.64 0.16 -2.86
CA ILE A 187 -16.21 -0.04 -2.66
C ILE A 187 -15.84 -1.41 -3.19
N ILE A 188 -14.89 -1.47 -4.12
CA ILE A 188 -14.49 -2.71 -4.76
C ILE A 188 -12.97 -2.81 -4.84
N ASN A 189 -12.41 -3.96 -4.52
CA ASN A 189 -11.00 -4.23 -4.75
C ASN A 189 -10.79 -4.84 -6.14
N SER A 190 -9.64 -4.57 -6.74
CA SER A 190 -9.32 -5.00 -8.12
C SER A 190 -9.40 -6.52 -8.32
N GLN A 191 -9.13 -7.30 -7.31
CA GLN A 191 -9.21 -8.76 -7.35
C GLN A 191 -10.65 -9.27 -7.57
N ALA A 192 -11.66 -8.53 -7.14
CA ALA A 192 -13.06 -8.93 -7.25
C ALA A 192 -13.58 -9.02 -8.69
N PHE A 193 -12.93 -8.34 -9.65
CA PHE A 193 -13.34 -8.36 -11.06
C PHE A 193 -12.21 -8.75 -12.03
N ASN A 194 -10.98 -8.92 -11.55
CA ASN A 194 -9.82 -9.31 -12.35
C ASN A 194 -9.44 -10.78 -12.22
N ALA A 195 -9.82 -11.44 -11.13
CA ALA A 195 -9.42 -12.81 -10.87
C ALA A 195 -10.11 -13.79 -11.82
N ARG A 196 -9.39 -14.84 -12.24
CA ARG A 196 -9.92 -15.93 -13.07
C ARG A 196 -10.83 -16.91 -12.30
N GLY A 197 -11.09 -16.65 -11.01
CA GLY A 197 -11.91 -17.49 -10.14
C GLY A 197 -13.42 -17.37 -10.44
N LYS A 198 -14.20 -18.38 -9.98
CA LYS A 198 -15.66 -18.39 -10.14
C LYS A 198 -16.34 -17.14 -9.57
N ASP A 199 -15.88 -16.66 -8.41
CA ASP A 199 -16.47 -15.48 -7.75
C ASP A 199 -16.25 -14.18 -8.52
N ALA A 200 -15.10 -14.01 -9.17
CA ALA A 200 -14.81 -12.83 -9.98
C ALA A 200 -15.62 -12.80 -11.30
N ARG A 201 -16.06 -13.93 -11.80
CA ARG A 201 -16.89 -14.02 -13.00
C ARG A 201 -18.33 -13.63 -12.74
N ARG A 202 -18.82 -13.75 -11.50
CA ARG A 202 -20.23 -13.50 -11.16
C ARG A 202 -20.71 -12.09 -11.52
N ILE A 203 -19.82 -11.11 -11.54
CA ILE A 203 -20.18 -9.76 -11.98
C ILE A 203 -20.55 -9.69 -13.47
N TYR A 204 -20.06 -10.65 -14.29
CA TYR A 204 -20.25 -10.73 -15.73
C TYR A 204 -21.25 -11.78 -16.18
N GLU A 205 -21.72 -12.63 -15.27
CA GLU A 205 -22.62 -13.75 -15.57
C GLU A 205 -24.09 -13.36 -15.34
N GLU A 206 -24.98 -13.92 -16.14
CA GLU A 206 -26.42 -13.85 -15.88
C GLU A 206 -26.73 -14.73 -14.68
N LEU A 207 -27.37 -14.17 -13.68
CA LEU A 207 -27.64 -14.84 -12.43
C LEU A 207 -29.13 -14.86 -12.16
N ASP A 208 -29.69 -16.06 -11.98
CA ASP A 208 -31.11 -16.26 -11.65
C ASP A 208 -31.52 -15.50 -10.38
N GLY A 209 -30.68 -15.54 -9.36
CA GLY A 209 -30.89 -14.80 -8.12
C GLY A 209 -30.80 -13.27 -8.27
N PHE A 210 -30.43 -12.76 -9.44
CA PHE A 210 -30.37 -11.35 -9.79
C PHE A 210 -31.36 -10.97 -10.89
N GLY A 211 -32.44 -11.74 -11.06
CA GLY A 211 -33.48 -11.54 -12.07
C GLY A 211 -32.98 -11.76 -13.49
N SER A 212 -32.15 -12.78 -13.70
CA SER A 212 -31.53 -13.14 -14.99
C SER A 212 -30.80 -11.97 -15.67
N ARG A 213 -30.18 -11.10 -14.85
CA ARG A 213 -29.37 -9.96 -15.30
C ARG A 213 -27.91 -10.16 -14.92
N ARG A 214 -27.02 -9.50 -15.65
CA ARG A 214 -25.61 -9.42 -15.26
C ARG A 214 -25.39 -8.20 -14.36
N PRO A 215 -24.75 -8.34 -13.20
CA PRO A 215 -24.47 -7.20 -12.32
C PRO A 215 -23.74 -6.06 -13.02
N ILE A 216 -22.82 -6.38 -13.95
CA ILE A 216 -22.06 -5.37 -14.71
C ILE A 216 -22.97 -4.47 -15.55
N ASP A 217 -24.07 -4.99 -16.11
CA ASP A 217 -24.99 -4.19 -16.95
C ASP A 217 -25.75 -3.17 -16.11
N VAL A 218 -26.09 -3.52 -14.86
CA VAL A 218 -26.72 -2.58 -13.92
C VAL A 218 -25.73 -1.48 -13.54
N ILE A 219 -24.51 -1.82 -13.24
CA ILE A 219 -23.45 -0.85 -12.92
C ILE A 219 -23.17 0.07 -14.12
N LYS A 220 -23.04 -0.50 -15.31
CA LYS A 220 -22.83 0.23 -16.56
C LYS A 220 -23.92 1.25 -16.85
N ALA A 221 -25.18 0.89 -16.58
CA ALA A 221 -26.33 1.77 -16.79
C ALA A 221 -26.35 2.96 -15.82
N ASN A 222 -25.77 2.84 -14.62
CA ASN A 222 -25.67 3.94 -13.65
C ASN A 222 -24.68 5.04 -14.06
N LYS A 223 -23.79 4.80 -15.03
CA LYS A 223 -22.68 5.71 -15.43
C LYS A 223 -21.88 6.20 -14.20
N PRO A 224 -21.24 5.30 -13.46
CA PRO A 224 -20.61 5.66 -12.20
C PRO A 224 -19.41 6.59 -12.40
N ILE A 225 -19.12 7.41 -11.39
CA ILE A 225 -17.86 8.13 -11.28
C ILE A 225 -16.89 7.23 -10.51
N LEU A 226 -15.72 6.98 -11.12
CA LEU A 226 -14.68 6.17 -10.49
C LEU A 226 -13.75 7.02 -9.63
N ILE A 227 -13.46 6.53 -8.45
CA ILE A 227 -12.39 7.03 -7.59
C ILE A 227 -11.36 5.91 -7.47
N LEU A 228 -10.15 6.15 -7.97
CA LEU A 228 -9.04 5.20 -7.92
C LEU A 228 -8.10 5.62 -6.80
N ASP A 229 -8.06 4.83 -5.74
CA ASP A 229 -7.13 5.04 -4.63
C ASP A 229 -5.85 4.25 -4.87
N GLU A 230 -4.69 4.90 -4.75
CA GLU A 230 -3.36 4.36 -5.08
C GLU A 230 -3.31 3.72 -6.48
N PRO A 231 -3.65 4.47 -7.55
CA PRO A 231 -3.82 3.95 -8.91
C PRO A 231 -2.55 3.30 -9.48
N GLN A 232 -1.36 3.68 -9.02
CA GLN A 232 -0.09 3.08 -9.45
C GLN A 232 0.00 1.58 -9.16
N LYS A 233 -0.79 1.08 -8.22
CA LYS A 233 -0.92 -0.35 -7.91
C LYS A 233 -1.96 -1.06 -8.78
N LEU A 234 -2.79 -0.31 -9.50
CA LEU A 234 -3.91 -0.81 -10.32
C LEU A 234 -3.61 -0.78 -11.82
N GLU A 235 -2.88 0.21 -12.30
CA GLU A 235 -2.86 0.60 -13.71
C GLU A 235 -1.81 -0.12 -14.58
N GLY A 236 -0.74 -0.67 -14.03
CA GLY A 236 0.34 -1.26 -14.80
C GLY A 236 1.18 -0.20 -15.54
N GLU A 237 1.73 -0.54 -16.71
CA GLU A 237 2.54 0.35 -17.54
C GLU A 237 1.71 1.00 -18.66
N ILE A 238 2.13 2.20 -19.10
CA ILE A 238 1.45 2.92 -20.22
C ILE A 238 1.38 2.05 -21.50
N LYS A 239 2.45 1.32 -21.81
CA LYS A 239 2.50 0.48 -23.01
C LYS A 239 1.68 -0.81 -22.88
N LYS A 240 1.46 -1.28 -21.62
CA LYS A 240 0.71 -2.51 -21.33
C LYS A 240 -0.26 -2.26 -20.18
N PRO A 241 -1.47 -1.72 -20.45
CA PRO A 241 -2.46 -1.50 -19.40
C PRO A 241 -2.83 -2.80 -18.71
N SER A 242 -3.03 -2.71 -17.40
CA SER A 242 -3.41 -3.86 -16.58
C SER A 242 -4.78 -4.41 -16.99
N GLN A 243 -5.07 -5.65 -16.61
CA GLN A 243 -6.41 -6.22 -16.76
C GLN A 243 -7.46 -5.42 -15.97
N THR A 244 -7.05 -4.81 -14.86
CA THR A 244 -7.90 -3.92 -14.06
C THR A 244 -8.44 -2.76 -14.89
N ILE A 245 -7.59 -2.05 -15.62
CA ILE A 245 -8.01 -0.92 -16.45
C ILE A 245 -8.94 -1.37 -17.58
N LYS A 246 -8.69 -2.53 -18.19
CA LYS A 246 -9.56 -3.10 -19.20
C LYS A 246 -10.94 -3.44 -18.65
N ALA A 247 -10.99 -4.03 -17.45
CA ALA A 247 -12.24 -4.36 -16.78
C ALA A 247 -13.01 -3.11 -16.33
N LEU A 248 -12.33 -2.07 -15.88
CA LEU A 248 -12.98 -0.80 -15.51
C LEU A 248 -13.64 -0.08 -16.68
N LYS A 249 -13.22 -0.32 -17.92
CA LYS A 249 -13.94 0.19 -19.11
C LYS A 249 -15.35 -0.39 -19.23
N GLU A 250 -15.52 -1.65 -18.83
CA GLU A 250 -16.83 -2.32 -18.86
C GLU A 250 -17.85 -1.70 -17.90
N PHE A 251 -17.38 -0.95 -16.89
CA PHE A 251 -18.27 -0.21 -15.97
C PHE A 251 -18.88 1.04 -16.61
N ASN A 252 -18.44 1.42 -17.81
CA ASN A 252 -18.88 2.63 -18.52
C ASN A 252 -18.82 3.90 -17.66
N PRO A 253 -17.66 4.19 -17.03
CA PRO A 253 -17.57 5.31 -16.11
C PRO A 253 -17.75 6.66 -16.81
N LEU A 254 -18.39 7.59 -16.10
CA LEU A 254 -18.57 8.95 -16.56
C LEU A 254 -17.23 9.69 -16.64
N PHE A 255 -16.45 9.59 -15.57
CA PHE A 255 -15.06 10.02 -15.46
C PHE A 255 -14.36 9.32 -14.31
N ALA A 256 -13.03 9.48 -14.23
CA ALA A 256 -12.21 8.89 -13.18
C ALA A 256 -11.35 9.94 -12.49
N ILE A 257 -11.27 9.87 -11.16
CA ILE A 257 -10.42 10.70 -10.31
C ILE A 257 -9.42 9.78 -9.62
N ARG A 258 -8.14 10.11 -9.72
CA ARG A 258 -7.03 9.35 -9.16
C ARG A 258 -6.42 10.08 -7.98
N TYR A 259 -6.34 9.42 -6.84
CA TYR A 259 -5.72 9.95 -5.63
C TYR A 259 -4.48 9.14 -5.26
N SER A 260 -3.32 9.78 -5.26
CA SER A 260 -2.06 9.16 -4.87
C SER A 260 -1.05 10.20 -4.40
N ALA A 261 -0.10 9.76 -3.57
CA ALA A 261 1.12 10.53 -3.27
C ALA A 261 2.18 10.37 -4.38
N THR A 262 2.11 9.27 -5.16
CA THR A 262 3.14 8.85 -6.12
C THR A 262 2.50 8.29 -7.40
N HIS A 263 2.00 9.17 -8.26
CA HIS A 263 1.47 8.76 -9.56
C HIS A 263 2.57 8.24 -10.48
N LYS A 264 2.40 7.05 -11.06
CA LYS A 264 3.24 6.56 -12.17
C LYS A 264 2.86 7.20 -13.49
N ILE A 265 1.55 7.43 -13.67
CA ILE A 265 0.98 8.04 -14.86
C ILE A 265 0.13 9.20 -14.37
N GLU A 266 0.39 10.39 -14.89
CA GLU A 266 -0.41 11.57 -14.59
C GLU A 266 -1.42 11.80 -15.69
N TYR A 267 -2.69 11.96 -15.29
CA TYR A 267 -3.78 12.30 -16.17
C TYR A 267 -4.39 13.63 -15.73
N ASN A 268 -4.11 14.72 -16.43
CA ASN A 268 -4.69 16.02 -16.12
C ASN A 268 -4.62 16.34 -14.62
N LYS A 269 -3.40 16.47 -14.07
CA LYS A 269 -3.21 16.81 -12.66
C LYS A 269 -3.87 18.16 -12.37
N VAL A 270 -4.79 18.17 -11.39
CA VAL A 270 -5.55 19.37 -11.00
C VAL A 270 -5.20 19.88 -9.61
N HIS A 271 -4.53 19.06 -8.81
CA HIS A 271 -4.06 19.45 -7.48
C HIS A 271 -2.77 18.74 -7.13
N ARG A 272 -1.88 19.44 -6.42
CA ARG A 272 -0.62 18.89 -5.92
C ARG A 272 -0.38 19.35 -4.49
N LEU A 273 -0.14 18.37 -3.62
CA LEU A 273 0.39 18.53 -2.27
C LEU A 273 1.44 17.43 -2.08
N ASP A 274 2.67 17.70 -2.47
CA ASP A 274 3.76 16.73 -2.37
C ASP A 274 4.32 16.62 -0.95
N ALA A 275 5.31 15.71 -0.76
CA ALA A 275 5.91 15.45 0.53
C ALA A 275 6.57 16.69 1.13
N LEU A 276 7.23 17.50 0.31
CA LEU A 276 7.91 18.73 0.76
C LEU A 276 6.90 19.80 1.17
N ASP A 277 5.87 20.01 0.36
CA ASP A 277 4.78 20.95 0.66
C ASP A 277 4.05 20.56 1.95
N ALA A 278 3.73 19.27 2.11
CA ALA A 278 3.06 18.75 3.30
C ALA A 278 3.93 18.91 4.56
N TYR A 279 5.24 18.68 4.44
CA TYR A 279 6.19 18.88 5.53
C TYR A 279 6.32 20.36 5.91
N ASN A 280 6.51 21.26 4.94
CA ASN A 280 6.66 22.69 5.16
C ASN A 280 5.41 23.30 5.82
N GLN A 281 4.22 22.81 5.45
CA GLN A 281 2.95 23.21 6.04
C GLN A 281 2.64 22.50 7.36
N LYS A 282 3.53 21.63 7.86
CA LYS A 282 3.36 20.85 9.10
C LYS A 282 2.11 19.95 9.10
N LEU A 283 1.73 19.43 7.95
CA LEU A 283 0.56 18.57 7.77
C LEU A 283 0.87 17.09 8.04
N VAL A 284 2.14 16.71 7.95
CA VAL A 284 2.62 15.35 8.20
C VAL A 284 3.63 15.34 9.34
N LYS A 285 3.75 14.19 10.00
CA LYS A 285 4.72 13.99 11.07
C LYS A 285 6.15 13.98 10.50
N LYS A 286 7.09 14.55 11.25
CA LYS A 286 8.51 14.45 10.92
C LYS A 286 8.96 12.99 10.99
N ILE A 287 9.62 12.51 9.93
CA ILE A 287 10.31 11.23 9.94
C ILE A 287 11.71 11.48 10.48
N ASN A 288 12.02 10.88 11.63
CA ASN A 288 13.37 10.88 12.18
C ASN A 288 14.01 9.52 11.90
N VAL A 289 15.08 9.52 11.10
CA VAL A 289 15.83 8.31 10.76
C VAL A 289 17.04 8.22 11.65
N ARG A 290 17.17 7.12 12.42
CA ARG A 290 18.38 6.77 13.14
C ARG A 290 19.19 5.79 12.31
N GLY A 291 20.30 6.26 11.75
CA GLY A 291 21.26 5.42 11.04
C GLY A 291 22.16 4.69 12.05
N ILE A 292 22.45 3.43 11.78
CA ILE A 292 23.40 2.63 12.56
C ILE A 292 24.66 2.48 11.70
N THR A 293 25.78 2.99 12.22
CA THR A 293 27.10 2.77 11.62
C THR A 293 27.96 1.97 12.58
N VAL A 294 28.38 0.79 12.17
CA VAL A 294 29.29 -0.05 12.96
C VAL A 294 30.71 0.25 12.53
N LYS A 295 31.52 0.86 13.41
CA LYS A 295 32.93 1.10 13.15
C LYS A 295 33.68 -0.23 13.07
N GLY A 296 34.42 -0.46 11.98
CA GLY A 296 35.21 -1.68 11.78
C GLY A 296 34.52 -2.77 10.98
N MET A 297 33.21 -2.71 10.80
CA MET A 297 32.49 -3.41 9.75
C MET A 297 32.28 -2.39 8.64
N GLY A 298 33.14 -2.34 7.64
CA GLY A 298 32.77 -1.68 6.38
C GLY A 298 31.42 -2.24 6.00
N GLY A 299 30.40 -1.41 5.89
CA GLY A 299 29.02 -1.84 5.57
C GLY A 299 29.02 -2.65 4.28
N ILE A 300 29.25 -3.95 4.42
CA ILE A 300 29.32 -4.87 3.31
C ILE A 300 27.89 -5.40 3.16
N ASP A 301 27.07 -4.66 2.43
CA ASP A 301 25.87 -5.21 1.81
C ASP A 301 26.24 -6.19 0.67
N ALA A 302 27.53 -6.51 0.53
CA ALA A 302 28.07 -7.35 -0.48
C ALA A 302 28.12 -8.81 0.01
N HIS A 303 27.36 -9.67 -0.63
CA HIS A 303 27.46 -11.12 -0.40
C HIS A 303 28.84 -11.62 -0.85
N LEU A 304 29.65 -12.11 0.09
CA LEU A 304 30.97 -12.66 -0.16
C LEU A 304 31.12 -13.99 0.60
N HIS A 305 31.23 -15.09 -0.13
CA HIS A 305 31.49 -16.38 0.48
C HIS A 305 32.68 -17.05 -0.24
N LEU A 306 33.86 -16.96 0.39
CA LEU A 306 35.06 -17.62 -0.13
C LEU A 306 34.94 -19.13 0.07
N ARG A 307 34.82 -19.88 -1.02
CA ARG A 307 34.66 -21.33 -1.01
C ARG A 307 36.00 -22.02 -0.74
N LEU A 308 37.00 -21.68 -1.54
CA LEU A 308 38.34 -22.29 -1.45
C LEU A 308 39.36 -21.45 -2.21
N ILE A 309 40.64 -21.66 -1.89
CA ILE A 309 41.78 -21.13 -2.63
C ILE A 309 42.46 -22.27 -3.36
N ASN A 310 42.67 -22.10 -4.66
CA ASN A 310 43.38 -23.06 -5.51
C ASN A 310 44.83 -22.66 -5.63
N VAL A 311 45.72 -23.61 -5.38
CA VAL A 311 47.18 -23.46 -5.55
C VAL A 311 47.67 -24.48 -6.57
N ALA A 312 48.41 -24.02 -7.58
CA ALA A 312 49.05 -24.88 -8.56
C ALA A 312 50.53 -24.53 -8.66
N LYS A 313 51.38 -25.54 -8.82
CA LYS A 313 52.85 -25.39 -8.90
C LYS A 313 53.22 -24.43 -10.04
N GLY A 314 53.93 -23.37 -9.73
CA GLY A 314 54.40 -22.37 -10.71
C GLY A 314 53.32 -21.39 -11.20
N LYS A 315 52.14 -21.31 -10.56
CA LYS A 315 51.09 -20.35 -10.85
C LYS A 315 50.70 -19.56 -9.60
N ASN A 316 50.24 -18.34 -9.80
CA ASN A 316 49.66 -17.54 -8.71
C ASN A 316 48.39 -18.22 -8.18
N PRO A 317 48.12 -18.13 -6.88
CA PRO A 317 46.88 -18.66 -6.30
C PRO A 317 45.65 -17.96 -6.89
N THR A 318 44.58 -18.74 -7.03
CA THR A 318 43.27 -18.24 -7.43
C THR A 318 42.24 -18.61 -6.36
N ALA A 319 41.19 -17.83 -6.23
CA ALA A 319 40.13 -18.09 -5.25
C ALA A 319 38.80 -18.35 -5.94
N LYS A 320 38.05 -19.31 -5.42
CA LYS A 320 36.64 -19.52 -5.78
C LYS A 320 35.77 -18.87 -4.74
N ILE A 321 35.04 -17.82 -5.16
CA ILE A 321 34.18 -17.01 -4.30
C ILE A 321 32.77 -16.96 -4.86
N GLU A 322 31.76 -17.06 -3.99
CA GLU A 322 30.39 -16.80 -4.34
C GLU A 322 30.08 -15.31 -4.08
N ILE A 323 29.57 -14.66 -5.09
CA ILE A 323 29.17 -13.25 -5.09
C ILE A 323 27.81 -13.10 -5.73
N ASP A 324 27.10 -12.01 -5.41
CA ASP A 324 25.89 -11.63 -6.12
C ASP A 324 26.24 -11.16 -7.54
N LYS A 325 25.62 -11.76 -8.55
CA LYS A 325 25.82 -11.43 -9.95
C LYS A 325 24.51 -10.98 -10.60
N LYS A 326 24.59 -9.87 -11.33
CA LYS A 326 23.43 -9.26 -12.00
C LYS A 326 23.20 -9.92 -13.36
N PHE A 327 21.96 -10.34 -13.58
CA PHE A 327 21.44 -10.83 -14.85
C PHE A 327 20.34 -9.88 -15.35
N LYS A 328 19.84 -10.09 -16.56
CA LYS A 328 18.86 -9.18 -17.20
C LYS A 328 17.62 -8.83 -16.35
N SER A 329 17.20 -9.73 -15.46
CA SER A 329 15.97 -9.58 -14.67
C SER A 329 16.12 -9.80 -13.16
N GLU A 330 17.29 -10.25 -12.69
CA GLU A 330 17.50 -10.64 -11.29
C GLU A 330 18.97 -10.53 -10.88
N ILE A 331 19.21 -10.40 -9.58
CA ILE A 331 20.51 -10.57 -8.94
C ILE A 331 20.46 -11.87 -8.16
N LYS A 332 21.46 -12.74 -8.35
CA LYS A 332 21.54 -14.01 -7.64
C LYS A 332 22.97 -14.39 -7.31
N PRO A 333 23.21 -15.15 -6.20
CA PRO A 333 24.52 -15.66 -5.84
C PRO A 333 25.09 -16.59 -6.91
N MET A 334 26.35 -16.41 -7.23
CA MET A 334 27.05 -17.23 -8.20
C MET A 334 28.53 -17.43 -7.84
N ASP A 335 29.00 -18.65 -7.98
CA ASP A 335 30.43 -18.97 -7.82
C ASP A 335 31.27 -18.38 -8.98
N CYS A 336 32.26 -17.59 -8.65
CA CYS A 336 33.23 -17.01 -9.58
C CYS A 336 34.64 -17.38 -9.19
N VAL A 337 35.54 -17.54 -10.17
CA VAL A 337 36.99 -17.67 -9.94
C VAL A 337 37.59 -16.28 -10.08
N ILE A 338 38.35 -15.86 -9.06
CA ILE A 338 39.01 -14.56 -9.02
C ILE A 338 40.52 -14.68 -8.88
N HIS A 339 41.23 -13.68 -9.40
CA HIS A 339 42.66 -13.54 -9.40
C HIS A 339 43.06 -12.24 -8.68
N ALA A 340 44.31 -12.15 -8.27
CA ALA A 340 44.84 -10.88 -7.79
C ALA A 340 44.74 -9.82 -8.89
N GLY A 341 44.20 -8.65 -8.55
CA GLY A 341 43.88 -7.55 -9.46
C GLY A 341 42.46 -7.51 -10.00
N ASP A 342 41.67 -8.58 -9.84
CA ASP A 342 40.27 -8.58 -10.30
C ASP A 342 39.41 -7.62 -9.50
N ASN A 343 38.50 -6.94 -10.20
CA ASN A 343 37.49 -6.06 -9.59
C ASN A 343 36.14 -6.78 -9.52
N LEU A 344 35.59 -6.94 -8.33
CA LEU A 344 34.29 -7.62 -8.15
C LEU A 344 33.13 -6.84 -8.77
N TYR A 345 33.21 -5.53 -8.88
CA TYR A 345 32.20 -4.74 -9.58
C TYR A 345 32.04 -5.21 -11.03
N ASP A 346 33.16 -5.38 -11.75
CA ASP A 346 33.14 -5.88 -13.13
C ASP A 346 32.74 -7.35 -13.18
N THR A 347 33.27 -8.17 -12.27
CA THR A 347 32.97 -9.62 -12.20
C THR A 347 31.49 -9.90 -11.91
N SER A 348 30.85 -9.03 -11.15
CA SER A 348 29.43 -9.14 -10.75
C SER A 348 28.44 -8.60 -11.80
N ASN A 349 28.91 -8.08 -12.92
CA ASN A 349 28.13 -7.32 -13.89
C ASN A 349 27.52 -6.03 -13.26
N GLU A 350 28.35 -5.22 -12.65
CA GLU A 350 28.03 -3.91 -12.10
C GLU A 350 26.98 -3.96 -10.97
N VAL A 351 27.11 -4.90 -10.03
CA VAL A 351 26.34 -4.87 -8.78
C VAL A 351 26.91 -3.77 -7.88
N GLU A 352 26.08 -2.81 -7.52
CA GLU A 352 26.47 -1.58 -6.80
C GLU A 352 27.17 -1.86 -5.47
N ALA A 353 26.83 -2.97 -4.81
CA ALA A 353 27.45 -3.40 -3.55
C ALA A 353 28.97 -3.63 -3.64
N TYR A 354 29.52 -3.88 -4.85
CA TYR A 354 30.96 -4.10 -5.06
C TYR A 354 31.69 -2.91 -5.68
N LYS A 355 31.04 -1.76 -5.81
CA LYS A 355 31.61 -0.59 -6.47
C LYS A 355 32.82 -0.01 -5.73
N ASP A 356 32.75 0.03 -4.40
CA ASP A 356 33.72 0.75 -3.60
C ASP A 356 34.85 -0.16 -3.10
N GLY A 357 35.92 -0.25 -3.92
CA GLY A 357 37.19 -0.81 -3.52
C GLY A 357 37.23 -2.33 -3.38
N PHE A 358 36.32 -3.08 -4.01
CA PHE A 358 36.40 -4.55 -4.05
C PHE A 358 37.34 -5.06 -5.16
N VAL A 359 38.56 -4.53 -5.16
CA VAL A 359 39.67 -5.03 -6.02
C VAL A 359 40.51 -5.99 -5.20
N VAL A 360 40.73 -7.21 -5.72
CA VAL A 360 41.51 -8.25 -5.05
C VAL A 360 42.96 -7.81 -4.97
N THR A 361 43.46 -7.50 -3.77
CA THR A 361 44.86 -7.12 -3.56
C THR A 361 45.77 -8.32 -3.26
N GLU A 362 45.25 -9.33 -2.54
CA GLU A 362 46.01 -10.52 -2.14
C GLU A 362 45.12 -11.73 -2.01
N ILE A 363 45.64 -12.90 -2.46
CA ILE A 363 45.09 -14.23 -2.22
C ILE A 363 46.15 -15.04 -1.48
N ASP A 364 45.97 -15.23 -0.16
CA ASP A 364 46.91 -15.95 0.69
C ASP A 364 46.40 -17.36 1.01
N ALA A 365 47.03 -18.36 0.39
CA ALA A 365 46.69 -19.76 0.61
C ALA A 365 47.15 -20.31 1.97
N ARG A 366 48.04 -19.62 2.69
CA ARG A 366 48.50 -20.05 4.03
C ARG A 366 47.49 -19.71 5.10
N THR A 367 46.88 -18.54 5.00
CA THR A 367 45.84 -18.07 5.91
C THR A 367 44.43 -18.39 5.41
N ASN A 368 44.30 -18.93 4.19
CA ASN A 368 43.03 -19.16 3.49
C ASN A 368 42.17 -17.88 3.38
N THR A 369 42.82 -16.76 3.06
CA THR A 369 42.16 -15.45 3.00
C THR A 369 42.30 -14.77 1.65
N VAL A 370 41.33 -13.94 1.29
CA VAL A 370 41.37 -12.98 0.20
C VAL A 370 41.21 -11.59 0.78
N THR A 371 42.11 -10.68 0.42
CA THR A 371 42.08 -9.27 0.85
C THR A 371 41.72 -8.37 -0.32
N PHE A 372 40.86 -7.40 -0.06
CA PHE A 372 40.42 -6.37 -1.01
C PHE A 372 41.04 -5.02 -0.72
N SER A 373 41.08 -4.13 -1.72
CA SER A 373 41.67 -2.79 -1.60
C SER A 373 40.96 -1.88 -0.60
N ASN A 374 39.68 -2.14 -0.29
CA ASN A 374 38.93 -1.45 0.77
C ASN A 374 39.21 -1.97 2.18
N GLY A 375 40.16 -2.89 2.35
CA GLY A 375 40.56 -3.46 3.64
C GLY A 375 39.69 -4.66 4.10
N VAL A 376 38.72 -5.08 3.32
CA VAL A 376 37.92 -6.27 3.59
C VAL A 376 38.77 -7.52 3.41
N VAL A 377 38.70 -8.43 4.39
CA VAL A 377 39.36 -9.75 4.35
C VAL A 377 38.29 -10.82 4.52
N VAL A 378 38.26 -11.79 3.58
CA VAL A 378 37.37 -12.95 3.65
C VAL A 378 38.16 -14.22 3.86
N GLU A 379 37.69 -15.10 4.75
CA GLU A 379 38.32 -16.38 5.07
C GLU A 379 37.52 -17.53 4.46
N ALA A 380 38.21 -18.51 3.90
CA ALA A 380 37.58 -19.66 3.27
C ALA A 380 36.73 -20.48 4.27
N GLY A 381 35.53 -20.83 3.84
CA GLY A 381 34.59 -21.62 4.66
C GLY A 381 33.82 -20.81 5.72
N LYS A 382 34.10 -19.51 5.87
CA LYS A 382 33.31 -18.62 6.72
C LYS A 382 32.49 -17.69 5.81
N PRO A 383 31.16 -17.74 5.86
CA PRO A 383 30.34 -16.75 5.19
C PRO A 383 30.53 -15.39 5.87
N ASN A 384 31.10 -14.41 5.17
CA ASN A 384 31.11 -13.03 5.63
C ASN A 384 29.71 -12.45 5.43
N GLY A 385 28.92 -12.42 6.44
CA GLY A 385 27.57 -11.85 6.36
C GLY A 385 26.63 -12.38 7.42
N GLU A 386 26.64 -13.67 7.77
CA GLU A 386 25.68 -14.21 8.73
C GLU A 386 25.99 -13.83 10.19
N VAL A 387 27.26 -13.82 10.59
CA VAL A 387 27.64 -13.40 11.96
C VAL A 387 27.45 -11.89 12.14
N ASP A 388 27.75 -11.12 11.12
CA ASP A 388 27.57 -9.67 11.09
C ASP A 388 26.09 -9.28 11.04
N GLY A 389 25.27 -10.06 10.35
CA GLY A 389 23.83 -9.85 10.27
C GLY A 389 23.12 -9.88 11.61
N MET A 390 23.43 -10.86 12.48
CA MET A 390 22.79 -10.97 13.81
C MET A 390 23.25 -9.87 14.77
N VAL A 391 24.51 -9.47 14.74
CA VAL A 391 25.01 -8.33 15.51
C VAL A 391 24.31 -7.04 15.10
N LEU A 392 24.17 -6.81 13.79
CA LEU A 392 23.44 -5.65 13.26
C LEU A 392 21.97 -5.68 13.69
N ARG A 393 21.29 -6.84 13.61
CA ARG A 393 19.90 -6.99 14.06
C ARG A 393 19.76 -6.71 15.55
N ARG A 394 20.68 -7.20 16.38
CA ARG A 394 20.71 -6.88 17.82
C ARG A 394 20.82 -5.38 18.07
N ILE A 395 21.70 -4.69 17.34
CA ILE A 395 21.85 -3.23 17.48
C ILE A 395 20.56 -2.51 17.02
N GLN A 396 19.95 -2.95 15.94
CA GLN A 396 18.68 -2.38 15.46
C GLN A 396 17.55 -2.55 16.48
N ILE A 397 17.43 -3.72 17.08
CA ILE A 397 16.45 -4.01 18.14
C ILE A 397 16.72 -3.12 19.35
N ARG A 398 17.97 -3.06 19.83
CA ARG A 398 18.39 -2.21 20.96
C ARG A 398 18.04 -0.74 20.73
N GLU A 399 18.40 -0.19 19.59
CA GLU A 399 18.15 1.23 19.29
C GLU A 399 16.66 1.53 19.13
N THR A 400 15.88 0.57 18.64
CA THR A 400 14.42 0.69 18.61
C THR A 400 13.83 0.68 20.01
N ILE A 401 14.30 -0.18 20.90
CA ILE A 401 13.88 -0.23 22.31
C ILE A 401 14.20 1.10 22.99
N ARG A 402 15.41 1.63 22.82
CA ARG A 402 15.81 2.95 23.36
C ARG A 402 14.90 4.07 22.86
N ALA A 403 14.66 4.11 21.54
CA ALA A 403 13.77 5.10 20.94
C ALA A 403 12.32 4.99 21.44
N HIS A 404 11.87 3.76 21.70
CA HIS A 404 10.56 3.51 22.30
C HIS A 404 10.45 4.14 23.69
N PHE A 405 11.38 3.82 24.60
CA PHE A 405 11.37 4.34 25.97
C PHE A 405 11.55 5.87 26.02
N GLU A 406 12.44 6.45 25.19
CA GLU A 406 12.58 7.89 25.09
C GLU A 406 11.26 8.57 24.72
N LYS A 407 10.53 7.98 23.78
CA LYS A 407 9.23 8.49 23.33
C LYS A 407 8.14 8.27 24.38
N GLU A 408 8.08 7.07 24.96
CA GLU A 408 7.08 6.70 25.96
C GLU A 408 7.20 7.59 27.19
N ARG A 409 8.41 7.80 27.72
CA ARG A 409 8.66 8.70 28.85
C ARG A 409 8.11 10.11 28.62
N THR A 410 8.27 10.63 27.41
CA THR A 410 7.77 11.97 27.06
C THR A 410 6.25 12.04 26.99
N LEU A 411 5.58 10.96 26.60
CA LEU A 411 4.15 10.92 26.32
C LEU A 411 3.32 10.28 27.44
N PHE A 412 3.96 9.59 28.38
CA PHE A 412 3.28 8.84 29.45
C PHE A 412 2.38 9.73 30.30
N SER A 413 2.88 10.90 30.72
CA SER A 413 2.11 11.87 31.51
C SER A 413 0.89 12.43 30.77
N GLN A 414 0.85 12.31 29.45
CA GLN A 414 -0.26 12.72 28.60
C GLN A 414 -1.26 11.59 28.36
N GLY A 415 -1.04 10.39 28.93
CA GLY A 415 -1.88 9.22 28.71
C GLY A 415 -1.79 8.65 27.28
N ILE A 416 -0.70 8.95 26.55
CA ILE A 416 -0.51 8.49 25.18
C ILE A 416 0.35 7.23 25.18
N LYS A 417 -0.21 6.14 24.70
CA LYS A 417 0.50 4.87 24.53
C LYS A 417 1.43 4.91 23.30
N VAL A 418 2.65 4.43 23.46
CA VAL A 418 3.62 4.27 22.38
C VAL A 418 3.66 2.80 21.95
N LEU A 419 3.67 2.56 20.65
CA LEU A 419 3.84 1.24 20.05
C LEU A 419 5.01 1.29 19.08
N SER A 420 5.83 0.25 19.07
CA SER A 420 6.90 0.06 18.08
C SER A 420 6.56 -1.12 17.17
N LEU A 421 6.77 -0.94 15.89
CA LEU A 421 6.52 -1.96 14.87
C LEU A 421 7.85 -2.41 14.27
N PHE A 422 8.10 -3.72 14.29
CA PHE A 422 9.25 -4.35 13.68
C PHE A 422 8.82 -5.10 12.41
N PHE A 423 9.47 -4.81 11.30
CA PHE A 423 9.35 -5.62 10.09
C PHE A 423 10.50 -6.62 10.09
N ILE A 424 10.16 -7.90 10.02
CA ILE A 424 11.14 -8.99 10.07
C ILE A 424 11.18 -9.74 8.74
N ASP A 425 12.32 -10.33 8.46
CA ASP A 425 12.61 -11.06 7.21
C ASP A 425 12.08 -12.51 7.21
N SER A 426 11.87 -13.11 8.39
CA SER A 426 11.36 -14.48 8.50
C SER A 426 10.61 -14.68 9.82
N VAL A 427 9.46 -15.34 9.77
CA VAL A 427 8.65 -15.68 10.93
C VAL A 427 9.41 -16.63 11.87
N ALA A 428 10.18 -17.59 11.33
CA ALA A 428 10.94 -18.54 12.12
C ALA A 428 11.98 -17.88 13.07
N LYS A 429 12.52 -16.72 12.68
CA LYS A 429 13.44 -15.95 13.53
C LYS A 429 12.76 -15.28 14.73
N TYR A 430 11.44 -15.14 14.71
CA TYR A 430 10.68 -14.62 15.84
C TYR A 430 9.94 -15.75 16.58
N ARG A 431 9.32 -16.69 15.83
CA ARG A 431 8.57 -17.80 16.40
C ARG A 431 9.07 -19.12 15.82
N ASP A 432 9.83 -19.87 16.65
CA ASP A 432 10.41 -21.16 16.32
C ASP A 432 9.63 -22.28 17.02
N TYR A 433 8.82 -23.02 16.29
CA TYR A 433 8.01 -24.11 16.83
C TYR A 433 8.79 -25.40 17.16
N GLU A 434 10.07 -25.46 16.79
CA GLU A 434 10.97 -26.57 17.16
C GLU A 434 11.65 -26.30 18.51
N ALA A 435 11.72 -25.03 18.92
CA ALA A 435 12.25 -24.66 20.24
C ALA A 435 11.22 -24.93 21.35
N VAL A 436 11.72 -25.30 22.54
CA VAL A 436 10.90 -25.63 23.73
C VAL A 436 9.97 -24.49 24.14
N ASP A 437 10.45 -23.25 24.03
CA ASP A 437 9.74 -22.02 24.37
C ASP A 437 9.01 -21.38 23.17
N SER A 438 9.10 -22.01 22.01
CA SER A 438 8.56 -21.51 20.72
C SER A 438 9.06 -20.10 20.35
N LYS A 439 10.21 -19.65 20.89
CA LYS A 439 10.82 -18.36 20.59
C LYS A 439 11.95 -18.51 19.58
N GLY A 440 11.98 -17.65 18.57
CA GLY A 440 13.10 -17.50 17.67
C GLY A 440 14.14 -16.49 18.19
N ASP A 441 15.23 -16.33 17.46
CA ASP A 441 16.36 -15.47 17.86
C ASP A 441 15.96 -14.00 18.08
N TYR A 442 15.07 -13.45 17.25
CA TYR A 442 14.63 -12.06 17.42
C TYR A 442 13.82 -11.84 18.69
N ALA A 443 12.97 -12.79 19.07
CA ALA A 443 12.21 -12.70 20.32
C ALA A 443 13.15 -12.74 21.52
N ARG A 444 14.15 -13.63 21.53
CA ARG A 444 15.17 -13.72 22.60
C ARG A 444 16.01 -12.46 22.68
N ILE A 445 16.53 -11.98 21.56
CA ILE A 445 17.32 -10.74 21.50
C ILE A 445 16.48 -9.56 22.01
N PHE A 446 15.20 -9.48 21.63
CA PHE A 446 14.33 -8.41 22.12
C PHE A 446 14.19 -8.45 23.63
N GLU A 447 13.88 -9.61 24.20
CA GLU A 447 13.73 -9.76 25.65
C GLU A 447 15.03 -9.43 26.41
N GLU A 448 16.19 -9.93 25.94
CA GLU A 448 17.50 -9.63 26.53
C GLU A 448 17.81 -8.13 26.49
N GLU A 449 17.63 -7.47 25.37
CA GLU A 449 17.92 -6.03 25.22
C GLU A 449 16.92 -5.17 26.00
N TYR A 450 15.67 -5.60 26.11
CA TYR A 450 14.64 -4.95 26.91
C TYR A 450 14.96 -5.01 28.41
N GLU A 451 15.31 -6.19 28.92
CA GLU A 451 15.71 -6.38 30.31
C GLU A 451 17.02 -5.64 30.66
N GLN A 452 17.97 -5.65 29.70
CA GLN A 452 19.21 -4.90 29.86
C GLN A 452 18.95 -3.40 29.97
N TYR A 453 18.02 -2.87 29.19
CA TYR A 453 17.63 -1.46 29.24
C TYR A 453 17.00 -1.11 30.59
N LEU A 454 16.06 -1.92 31.09
CA LEU A 454 15.41 -1.71 32.39
C LEU A 454 16.37 -1.80 33.55
N SER A 455 17.41 -2.62 33.43
CA SER A 455 18.44 -2.82 34.48
C SER A 455 19.56 -1.78 34.46
N SER A 456 19.59 -0.89 33.48
CA SER A 456 20.64 0.12 33.28
C SER A 456 20.41 1.32 34.21
N PRO A 457 21.38 1.67 35.10
CA PRO A 457 21.18 2.76 36.06
C PRO A 457 21.23 4.18 35.49
N ASP A 458 21.67 4.37 34.25
CA ASP A 458 22.16 5.66 33.75
C ASP A 458 21.09 6.71 33.40
N ASP A 459 19.79 6.38 33.46
CA ASP A 459 18.73 7.30 33.04
C ASP A 459 17.56 7.47 34.05
N LEU A 460 17.76 7.11 35.30
CA LEU A 460 16.71 6.88 36.30
C LEU A 460 16.26 8.14 37.09
N ASN A 461 15.99 9.26 36.45
CA ASN A 461 15.11 10.30 37.00
C ASN A 461 13.72 10.18 36.37
N PHE A 462 13.01 9.10 36.69
CA PHE A 462 11.64 8.89 36.21
C PHE A 462 10.61 9.53 37.14
N ASP A 463 9.51 10.00 36.55
CA ASP A 463 8.27 10.23 37.29
C ASP A 463 7.94 8.94 38.10
N PRO A 464 7.68 9.03 39.43
CA PRO A 464 7.36 7.87 40.25
C PRO A 464 6.25 6.97 39.67
N LYS A 465 5.24 7.54 39.02
CA LYS A 465 4.17 6.79 38.38
C LYS A 465 4.65 6.01 37.16
N TYR A 466 5.61 6.56 36.43
CA TYR A 466 6.20 5.87 35.28
C TYR A 466 7.09 4.73 35.74
N GLN A 467 7.81 4.91 36.84
CA GLN A 467 8.60 3.84 37.44
C GLN A 467 7.72 2.68 37.94
N GLU A 468 6.63 2.98 38.66
CA GLU A 468 5.65 1.97 39.07
C GLU A 468 5.05 1.20 37.87
N TYR A 469 4.80 1.91 36.78
CA TYR A 469 4.35 1.28 35.53
C TYR A 469 5.40 0.31 34.99
N LEU A 470 6.67 0.73 34.89
CA LEU A 470 7.75 -0.11 34.38
C LEU A 470 8.02 -1.35 35.29
N ASP A 471 7.95 -1.20 36.60
CA ASP A 471 8.15 -2.29 37.57
C ASP A 471 7.08 -3.39 37.46
N ASN A 472 5.90 -3.05 36.96
CA ASN A 472 4.79 -3.98 36.77
C ASN A 472 4.80 -4.68 35.38
N ILE A 473 5.69 -4.30 34.47
CA ILE A 473 5.78 -4.88 33.14
C ILE A 473 6.56 -6.20 33.19
N LYS A 474 6.00 -7.21 32.53
CA LYS A 474 6.71 -8.47 32.28
C LYS A 474 7.21 -8.45 30.83
N THR A 475 8.52 -8.62 30.65
CA THR A 475 9.19 -8.54 29.34
C THR A 475 8.55 -9.44 28.28
N ASP A 476 8.19 -10.67 28.67
CA ASP A 476 7.54 -11.66 27.79
C ASP A 476 6.13 -11.27 27.31
N LYS A 477 5.54 -10.24 27.91
CA LYS A 477 4.21 -9.71 27.55
C LYS A 477 4.26 -8.37 26.83
N THR A 478 5.45 -7.83 26.60
CA THR A 478 5.62 -6.51 25.95
C THR A 478 5.65 -6.58 24.45
N HIS A 479 5.77 -7.77 23.88
CA HIS A 479 5.84 -7.95 22.42
C HIS A 479 4.95 -9.10 21.96
N ASN A 480 4.46 -8.98 20.73
CA ASN A 480 3.73 -10.04 20.05
C ASN A 480 3.98 -9.94 18.54
N GLY A 481 3.73 -11.04 17.82
CA GLY A 481 3.88 -11.09 16.38
C GLY A 481 2.54 -11.31 15.68
N TYR A 482 2.31 -10.54 14.62
CA TYR A 482 1.18 -10.68 13.71
C TYR A 482 1.69 -11.25 12.39
N PHE A 483 1.32 -12.47 12.07
CA PHE A 483 1.83 -13.21 10.91
C PHE A 483 0.71 -13.95 10.21
N SER A 484 0.93 -14.30 8.94
CA SER A 484 0.09 -15.26 8.24
C SER A 484 0.07 -16.59 8.98
N VAL A 485 -1.07 -17.28 8.96
CA VAL A 485 -1.22 -18.57 9.64
C VAL A 485 -1.53 -19.68 8.65
N ASP A 486 -1.04 -20.89 8.92
CA ASP A 486 -1.37 -22.08 8.18
C ASP A 486 -2.76 -22.63 8.60
N LYS A 487 -3.21 -23.71 7.94
CA LYS A 487 -4.49 -24.38 8.27
C LYS A 487 -4.53 -24.99 9.68
N LYS A 488 -3.37 -25.09 10.34
CA LYS A 488 -3.22 -25.60 11.71
C LYS A 488 -3.06 -24.48 12.74
N GLY A 489 -3.15 -23.21 12.31
CA GLY A 489 -3.00 -22.02 13.16
C GLY A 489 -1.55 -21.68 13.50
N LYS A 490 -0.55 -22.27 12.84
CA LYS A 490 0.86 -21.91 13.04
C LYS A 490 1.21 -20.71 12.18
N SER A 491 1.94 -19.76 12.77
CA SER A 491 2.48 -18.59 12.06
C SER A 491 3.52 -19.03 11.02
N ILE A 492 3.38 -18.56 9.82
CA ILE A 492 4.23 -18.89 8.67
C ILE A 492 4.58 -17.64 7.88
N ASP A 493 5.68 -17.70 7.13
CA ASP A 493 5.99 -16.67 6.15
C ASP A 493 4.91 -16.64 5.07
N PRO A 494 4.47 -15.44 4.64
CA PRO A 494 3.46 -15.31 3.61
C PRO A 494 4.00 -15.88 2.29
N LYS A 495 3.15 -16.60 1.55
CA LYS A 495 3.51 -17.13 0.24
C LYS A 495 3.55 -15.98 -0.76
N VAL A 496 4.72 -15.74 -1.32
CA VAL A 496 4.89 -14.80 -2.42
C VAL A 496 4.70 -15.53 -3.74
N SER A 497 3.79 -15.07 -4.58
CA SER A 497 3.58 -15.62 -5.91
C SER A 497 4.83 -15.42 -6.77
N ALA A 498 5.51 -16.51 -7.08
CA ALA A 498 6.76 -16.49 -7.88
C ALA A 498 6.51 -16.37 -9.38
N ARG A 499 5.28 -16.61 -9.88
CA ARG A 499 4.96 -16.66 -11.33
C ARG A 499 3.55 -16.10 -11.60
N GLY A 500 3.37 -15.46 -12.77
CA GLY A 500 2.10 -14.96 -13.27
C GLY A 500 1.86 -13.49 -13.02
N GLU A 501 0.64 -13.00 -13.26
CA GLU A 501 0.26 -11.59 -13.10
C GLU A 501 0.31 -11.09 -11.64
N ASN A 502 0.39 -12.01 -10.67
CA ASN A 502 0.49 -11.73 -9.25
C ASN A 502 1.92 -11.93 -8.71
N ALA A 503 2.95 -12.02 -9.56
CA ALA A 503 4.33 -12.14 -9.12
C ALA A 503 4.70 -10.96 -8.22
N GLY A 504 5.17 -11.25 -7.00
CA GLY A 504 5.52 -10.25 -6.00
C GLY A 504 4.37 -9.82 -5.07
N THR A 505 3.15 -10.36 -5.23
CA THR A 505 2.07 -10.17 -4.24
C THR A 505 2.14 -11.23 -3.15
N SER A 506 1.95 -10.81 -1.93
CA SER A 506 1.94 -11.65 -0.73
C SER A 506 0.50 -12.00 -0.32
N ASP A 507 0.30 -13.21 0.19
CA ASP A 507 -0.97 -13.65 0.80
C ASP A 507 -1.22 -13.03 2.20
N ASP A 508 -0.53 -11.95 2.54
CA ASP A 508 -0.47 -11.31 3.88
C ASP A 508 -1.75 -10.53 4.26
N VAL A 509 -2.87 -10.93 3.73
CA VAL A 509 -4.17 -10.26 3.92
C VAL A 509 -4.67 -10.40 5.36
N ASP A 510 -4.45 -11.56 5.99
CA ASP A 510 -4.99 -11.86 7.32
C ASP A 510 -4.24 -11.15 8.45
N ALA A 511 -2.93 -10.96 8.32
CA ALA A 511 -2.12 -10.23 9.30
C ALA A 511 -2.49 -8.74 9.35
N TYR A 512 -2.80 -8.16 8.20
CA TYR A 512 -3.18 -6.76 8.10
C TYR A 512 -4.56 -6.49 8.72
N ASP A 513 -5.51 -7.40 8.51
CA ASP A 513 -6.85 -7.33 9.10
C ASP A 513 -6.78 -7.41 10.63
N LEU A 514 -5.89 -8.27 11.16
CA LEU A 514 -5.70 -8.42 12.61
C LEU A 514 -5.12 -7.14 13.23
N ILE A 515 -4.10 -6.55 12.62
CA ILE A 515 -3.48 -5.28 13.08
C ILE A 515 -4.50 -4.13 13.09
N LEU A 516 -5.43 -4.11 12.15
CA LEU A 516 -6.44 -3.04 12.06
C LEU A 516 -7.67 -3.29 12.94
N LYS A 517 -8.03 -4.55 13.22
CA LYS A 517 -9.22 -4.91 14.00
C LYS A 517 -8.98 -4.94 15.51
N ASP A 518 -7.79 -5.34 15.95
CA ASP A 518 -7.45 -5.52 17.37
C ASP A 518 -6.69 -4.33 17.97
N LYS A 519 -7.09 -3.13 17.62
CA LYS A 519 -6.53 -1.90 18.22
C LYS A 519 -7.14 -1.51 19.57
N GLU A 520 -7.98 -2.36 20.15
CA GLU A 520 -8.56 -2.14 21.48
C GLU A 520 -7.67 -2.66 22.61
#